data_3fbb098037c85bb6f795c8f5df5d3c34
#
_entry.id   3fbb098037c85bb6f795c8f5df5d3c34
#
_cell.length_a   1.000
_cell.length_b   1.000
_cell.length_c   1.000
_cell.angle_alpha   90.00
_cell.angle_beta   90.00
_cell.angle_gamma   90.00
#
_symmetry.space_group_name_H-M   'P 1'
#
loop_
_entity.id
_entity.type
_entity.pdbx_description
1 polymer ?
#
loop_
_entity_poly.entity_id
_entity_poly.type
_entity_poly.pdbx_seq_one_letter_code
_entity_poly.pdbx_strand_id
1 'polypeptide(L)'
;MSKEIPNPPQDTLFAAPIARLGDWTFDEKVADVFPDMIKRSIPGYSNIIAMIGMLAGRFVTPGSQVYDLGCSRAAATLSIRPNIADKPGCRIIAVDNSAPMVEHARRHVESYKSPVPVEVTEGDIRHIAIENASMVVLNFTLQFLAPDDRTALLKKIYQGLLPGGVLVLSEKFSFEDEQVGDLLFSMHHDFKRANGYSELEISQKRTMLEDVMLTDSVETHKSRLKAAGFEHCEVWFQCFNFGSLLAVKENNHD
;
A
#
# COMPACT_ATOMS: atom_id res chain seq x y z
N MET A 1 -0.77 -18.62 -28.93
CA MET A 1 0.35 -17.66 -28.89
C MET A 1 0.12 -16.80 -27.66
N SER A 2 0.81 -17.08 -26.57
CA SER A 2 0.83 -16.21 -25.39
C SER A 2 1.55 -14.91 -25.78
N LYS A 3 0.85 -13.79 -25.77
CA LYS A 3 1.49 -12.48 -25.88
C LYS A 3 2.39 -12.34 -24.66
N GLU A 4 3.71 -12.31 -24.86
CA GLU A 4 4.63 -11.91 -23.81
C GLU A 4 4.20 -10.51 -23.33
N ILE A 5 3.87 -10.41 -22.04
CA ILE A 5 3.64 -9.14 -21.40
C ILE A 5 5.03 -8.47 -21.35
N PRO A 6 5.25 -7.33 -22.02
CA PRO A 6 6.55 -6.69 -21.99
C PRO A 6 6.89 -6.34 -20.54
N ASN A 7 8.15 -6.58 -20.15
CA ASN A 7 8.64 -6.14 -18.85
C ASN A 7 8.38 -4.65 -18.70
N PRO A 8 7.96 -4.19 -17.51
CA PRO A 8 7.80 -2.75 -17.27
C PRO A 8 9.13 -2.04 -17.56
N PRO A 9 9.07 -0.80 -18.05
CA PRO A 9 10.28 -0.03 -18.26
C PRO A 9 11.06 0.09 -16.95
N GLN A 10 12.39 0.03 -17.05
CA GLN A 10 13.28 0.17 -15.90
C GLN A 10 13.19 1.60 -15.35
N ASP A 11 13.14 1.74 -14.03
CA ASP A 11 13.21 3.03 -13.36
C ASP A 11 14.61 3.63 -13.49
N THR A 12 14.74 4.63 -14.34
CA THR A 12 15.93 5.44 -14.56
C THR A 12 15.67 6.94 -14.38
N LEU A 13 14.54 7.30 -13.74
CA LEU A 13 14.12 8.70 -13.59
C LEU A 13 15.15 9.58 -12.88
N PHE A 14 15.94 8.97 -12.02
CA PHE A 14 16.95 9.64 -11.20
C PHE A 14 18.38 9.24 -11.56
N ALA A 15 18.60 8.61 -12.71
CA ALA A 15 19.92 8.15 -13.13
C ALA A 15 20.88 9.30 -13.54
N ALA A 16 20.34 10.44 -13.93
CA ALA A 16 21.12 11.64 -14.24
C ALA A 16 20.94 12.72 -13.15
N PRO A 17 21.95 13.61 -12.94
CA PRO A 17 21.82 14.70 -12.00
C PRO A 17 20.65 15.63 -12.36
N ILE A 18 19.80 15.94 -11.39
CA ILE A 18 18.67 16.87 -11.52
C ILE A 18 19.07 18.20 -10.89
N ALA A 19 19.11 19.26 -11.69
CA ALA A 19 19.60 20.57 -11.25
C ALA A 19 18.74 21.21 -10.15
N ARG A 20 17.43 20.91 -10.10
CA ARG A 20 16.50 21.34 -9.06
C ARG A 20 15.50 20.22 -8.80
N LEU A 21 15.62 19.59 -7.63
CA LEU A 21 14.65 18.64 -7.14
C LEU A 21 13.38 19.39 -6.72
N GLY A 22 12.23 18.97 -7.24
CA GLY A 22 10.92 19.41 -6.80
C GLY A 22 10.33 18.44 -5.78
N ASP A 23 9.11 18.71 -5.34
CA ASP A 23 8.37 17.79 -4.49
C ASP A 23 8.01 16.51 -5.26
N TRP A 24 7.95 15.39 -4.55
CA TRP A 24 7.54 14.11 -5.13
C TRP A 24 6.08 14.15 -5.57
N THR A 25 5.84 13.75 -6.81
CA THR A 25 4.49 13.58 -7.36
C THR A 25 4.37 12.23 -8.06
N PHE A 26 3.20 11.62 -7.97
CA PHE A 26 2.87 10.39 -8.69
C PHE A 26 2.34 10.72 -10.09
N ASP A 27 3.21 11.34 -10.91
CA ASP A 27 2.92 11.74 -12.29
C ASP A 27 2.99 10.55 -13.28
N GLU A 28 2.77 10.81 -14.57
CA GLU A 28 2.82 9.81 -15.65
C GLU A 28 4.17 9.08 -15.69
N LYS A 29 5.29 9.81 -15.56
CA LYS A 29 6.64 9.22 -15.63
C LYS A 29 6.87 8.24 -14.47
N VAL A 30 6.46 8.63 -13.27
CA VAL A 30 6.53 7.76 -12.09
C VAL A 30 5.59 6.57 -12.27
N ALA A 31 4.37 6.80 -12.75
CA ALA A 31 3.40 5.73 -12.97
C ALA A 31 3.91 4.66 -13.94
N ASP A 32 4.59 5.05 -15.02
CA ASP A 32 5.14 4.12 -16.02
C ASP A 32 6.16 3.14 -15.44
N VAL A 33 7.10 3.63 -14.63
CA VAL A 33 8.19 2.83 -14.05
C VAL A 33 7.86 2.28 -12.66
N PHE A 34 6.68 2.58 -12.12
CA PHE A 34 6.31 2.27 -10.73
C PHE A 34 6.49 0.81 -10.33
N PRO A 35 6.16 -0.22 -11.15
CA PRO A 35 6.37 -1.61 -10.77
C PRO A 35 7.84 -1.99 -10.58
N ASP A 36 8.74 -1.46 -11.42
CA ASP A 36 10.18 -1.65 -11.27
C ASP A 36 10.71 -0.87 -10.06
N MET A 37 10.28 0.38 -9.94
CA MET A 37 10.64 1.27 -8.83
C MET A 37 10.33 0.63 -7.47
N ILE A 38 9.10 0.15 -7.27
CA ILE A 38 8.64 -0.44 -6.01
C ILE A 38 9.41 -1.73 -5.69
N LYS A 39 9.56 -2.61 -6.67
CA LYS A 39 10.27 -3.88 -6.51
C LYS A 39 11.73 -3.69 -6.10
N ARG A 40 12.39 -2.68 -6.65
CA ARG A 40 13.79 -2.36 -6.37
C ARG A 40 13.98 -1.50 -5.11
N SER A 41 12.92 -0.86 -4.60
CA SER A 41 13.00 0.06 -3.47
C SER A 41 12.42 -0.48 -2.16
N ILE A 42 11.44 -1.39 -2.20
CA ILE A 42 10.77 -1.90 -1.00
C ILE A 42 11.09 -3.38 -0.81
N PRO A 43 11.92 -3.73 0.19
CA PRO A 43 12.24 -5.12 0.48
C PRO A 43 10.98 -5.87 0.91
N GLY A 44 10.76 -7.05 0.31
CA GLY A 44 9.60 -7.89 0.61
C GLY A 44 8.29 -7.45 0.00
N TYR A 45 8.23 -6.41 -0.85
CA TYR A 45 6.99 -5.92 -1.45
C TYR A 45 6.15 -7.04 -2.10
N SER A 46 6.78 -7.90 -2.91
CA SER A 46 6.05 -9.00 -3.57
C SER A 46 5.44 -10.00 -2.59
N ASN A 47 6.12 -10.22 -1.44
CA ASN A 47 5.60 -11.09 -0.38
C ASN A 47 4.38 -10.45 0.29
N ILE A 48 4.45 -9.15 0.59
CA ILE A 48 3.32 -8.40 1.16
C ILE A 48 2.11 -8.50 0.22
N ILE A 49 2.28 -8.23 -1.06
CA ILE A 49 1.20 -8.32 -2.06
C ILE A 49 0.59 -9.72 -2.12
N ALA A 50 1.41 -10.77 -2.15
CA ALA A 50 0.92 -12.15 -2.17
C ALA A 50 0.13 -12.49 -0.90
N MET A 51 0.63 -12.07 0.27
CA MET A 51 -0.03 -12.33 1.56
C MET A 51 -1.33 -11.51 1.71
N ILE A 52 -1.41 -10.28 1.18
CA ILE A 52 -2.66 -9.52 1.12
C ILE A 52 -3.74 -10.32 0.39
N GLY A 53 -3.40 -10.97 -0.73
CA GLY A 53 -4.32 -11.88 -1.43
C GLY A 53 -4.79 -13.05 -0.56
N MET A 54 -3.88 -13.70 0.16
CA MET A 54 -4.21 -14.81 1.06
C MET A 54 -5.10 -14.35 2.24
N LEU A 55 -4.80 -13.19 2.83
CA LEU A 55 -5.63 -12.59 3.88
C LEU A 55 -7.05 -12.31 3.36
N ALA A 56 -7.19 -11.82 2.12
CA ALA A 56 -8.50 -11.61 1.52
C ALA A 56 -9.28 -12.93 1.40
N GLY A 57 -8.64 -14.02 0.96
CA GLY A 57 -9.27 -15.35 0.94
C GLY A 57 -9.81 -15.79 2.29
N ARG A 58 -9.13 -15.41 3.38
CA ARG A 58 -9.52 -15.77 4.76
C ARG A 58 -10.61 -14.86 5.34
N PHE A 59 -10.50 -13.55 5.18
CA PHE A 59 -11.31 -12.58 5.92
C PHE A 59 -12.48 -11.99 5.13
N VAL A 60 -12.41 -11.96 3.80
CA VAL A 60 -13.53 -11.44 3.00
C VAL A 60 -14.73 -12.36 3.11
N THR A 61 -15.89 -11.79 3.37
CA THR A 61 -17.16 -12.52 3.52
C THR A 61 -18.08 -12.26 2.32
N PRO A 62 -18.93 -13.23 1.92
CA PRO A 62 -19.88 -13.04 0.84
C PRO A 62 -20.74 -11.78 1.00
N GLY A 63 -21.00 -11.07 -0.10
CA GLY A 63 -21.82 -9.85 -0.12
C GLY A 63 -21.14 -8.60 0.44
N SER A 64 -19.88 -8.70 0.89
CA SER A 64 -19.12 -7.58 1.45
C SER A 64 -18.25 -6.86 0.42
N GLN A 65 -17.66 -5.75 0.84
CA GLN A 65 -16.76 -4.92 0.06
C GLN A 65 -15.31 -5.04 0.55
N VAL A 66 -14.38 -4.91 -0.38
CA VAL A 66 -12.95 -4.75 -0.11
C VAL A 66 -12.52 -3.37 -0.60
N TYR A 67 -11.79 -2.64 0.21
CA TYR A 67 -11.23 -1.34 -0.17
C TYR A 67 -9.71 -1.42 -0.30
N ASP A 68 -9.17 -0.99 -1.44
CA ASP A 68 -7.73 -0.80 -1.70
C ASP A 68 -7.48 0.71 -1.80
N LEU A 69 -7.06 1.31 -0.69
CA LEU A 69 -6.93 2.76 -0.53
C LEU A 69 -5.49 3.19 -0.80
N GLY A 70 -5.27 3.95 -1.86
CA GLY A 70 -3.98 4.23 -2.46
C GLY A 70 -3.54 3.06 -3.33
N CYS A 71 -4.43 2.62 -4.22
CA CYS A 71 -4.25 1.38 -4.99
C CYS A 71 -3.12 1.44 -6.03
N SER A 72 -2.58 2.63 -6.33
CA SER A 72 -1.58 2.84 -7.38
C SER A 72 -1.99 2.15 -8.69
N ARG A 73 -1.18 1.21 -9.18
CA ARG A 73 -1.47 0.40 -10.37
C ARG A 73 -2.23 -0.90 -10.06
N ALA A 74 -2.95 -0.96 -8.93
CA ALA A 74 -3.83 -2.06 -8.50
C ALA A 74 -3.13 -3.39 -8.17
N ALA A 75 -1.89 -3.37 -7.67
CA ALA A 75 -1.16 -4.61 -7.35
C ALA A 75 -1.87 -5.43 -6.24
N ALA A 76 -2.29 -4.79 -5.16
CA ALA A 76 -3.02 -5.45 -4.07
C ALA A 76 -4.40 -5.91 -4.56
N THR A 77 -5.14 -5.07 -5.26
CA THR A 77 -6.43 -5.41 -5.90
C THR A 77 -6.33 -6.67 -6.75
N LEU A 78 -5.31 -6.77 -7.62
CA LEU A 78 -5.11 -7.93 -8.50
C LEU A 78 -4.70 -9.19 -7.73
N SER A 79 -4.02 -9.06 -6.60
CA SER A 79 -3.72 -10.18 -5.71
C SER A 79 -4.96 -10.65 -4.93
N ILE A 80 -5.82 -9.74 -4.49
CA ILE A 80 -7.06 -10.03 -3.78
C ILE A 80 -8.06 -10.76 -4.68
N ARG A 81 -8.26 -10.25 -5.88
CA ARG A 81 -9.33 -10.62 -6.80
C ARG A 81 -9.51 -12.13 -7.04
N PRO A 82 -8.46 -12.92 -7.34
CA PRO A 82 -8.59 -14.36 -7.51
C PRO A 82 -8.88 -15.11 -6.20
N ASN A 83 -8.42 -14.59 -5.06
CA ASN A 83 -8.58 -15.23 -3.75
C ASN A 83 -9.99 -15.10 -3.17
N ILE A 84 -10.85 -14.27 -3.77
CA ILE A 84 -12.26 -14.09 -3.38
C ILE A 84 -13.23 -14.43 -4.52
N ALA A 85 -12.75 -15.10 -5.57
CA ALA A 85 -13.56 -15.41 -6.75
C ALA A 85 -14.72 -16.38 -6.48
N ASP A 86 -14.61 -17.17 -5.43
CA ASP A 86 -15.63 -18.10 -4.92
C ASP A 86 -16.62 -17.47 -3.94
N LYS A 87 -16.48 -16.18 -3.62
CA LYS A 87 -17.31 -15.45 -2.65
C LYS A 87 -18.34 -14.59 -3.40
N PRO A 88 -19.61 -15.03 -3.47
CA PRO A 88 -20.61 -14.32 -4.27
C PRO A 88 -20.95 -12.94 -3.68
N GLY A 89 -21.23 -11.99 -4.56
CA GLY A 89 -21.65 -10.64 -4.19
C GLY A 89 -20.56 -9.72 -3.66
N CYS A 90 -19.30 -10.18 -3.62
CA CYS A 90 -18.17 -9.33 -3.25
C CYS A 90 -17.78 -8.39 -4.40
N ARG A 91 -17.26 -7.22 -4.05
CA ARG A 91 -16.64 -6.27 -4.98
C ARG A 91 -15.43 -5.60 -4.36
N ILE A 92 -14.53 -5.10 -5.19
CA ILE A 92 -13.35 -4.34 -4.76
C ILE A 92 -13.52 -2.89 -5.19
N ILE A 93 -13.28 -1.96 -4.26
CA ILE A 93 -13.24 -0.52 -4.49
C ILE A 93 -11.78 -0.10 -4.34
N ALA A 94 -11.15 0.24 -5.46
CA ALA A 94 -9.76 0.65 -5.55
C ALA A 94 -9.69 2.15 -5.80
N VAL A 95 -9.01 2.89 -4.93
CA VAL A 95 -8.99 4.35 -4.95
C VAL A 95 -7.56 4.87 -4.98
N ASP A 96 -7.28 5.82 -5.84
CA ASP A 96 -6.02 6.58 -5.86
C ASP A 96 -6.28 8.03 -6.25
N ASN A 97 -5.48 8.98 -5.77
CA ASN A 97 -5.63 10.38 -6.11
C ASN A 97 -4.78 10.82 -7.32
N SER A 98 -3.99 9.92 -7.88
CA SER A 98 -3.20 10.13 -9.08
C SER A 98 -3.95 9.65 -10.32
N ALA A 99 -4.37 10.56 -11.19
CA ALA A 99 -5.04 10.22 -12.45
C ALA A 99 -4.22 9.24 -13.32
N PRO A 100 -2.87 9.38 -13.49
CA PRO A 100 -2.06 8.41 -14.19
C PRO A 100 -2.08 7.01 -13.55
N MET A 101 -2.00 6.92 -12.21
CA MET A 101 -2.08 5.64 -11.50
C MET A 101 -3.43 4.95 -11.73
N VAL A 102 -4.52 5.71 -11.63
CA VAL A 102 -5.89 5.24 -11.86
C VAL A 102 -6.06 4.71 -13.28
N GLU A 103 -5.53 5.39 -14.29
CA GLU A 103 -5.60 4.94 -15.68
C GLU A 103 -4.84 3.60 -15.87
N HIS A 104 -3.64 3.48 -15.32
CA HIS A 104 -2.90 2.22 -15.32
C HIS A 104 -3.65 1.11 -14.56
N ALA A 105 -4.24 1.42 -13.41
CA ALA A 105 -5.02 0.46 -12.63
C ALA A 105 -6.23 -0.08 -13.41
N ARG A 106 -6.99 0.79 -14.07
CA ARG A 106 -8.12 0.39 -14.93
C ARG A 106 -7.69 -0.55 -16.03
N ARG A 107 -6.64 -0.19 -16.79
CA ARG A 107 -6.08 -1.04 -17.85
C ARG A 107 -5.63 -2.42 -17.33
N HIS A 108 -4.99 -2.46 -16.15
CA HIS A 108 -4.57 -3.72 -15.55
C HIS A 108 -5.76 -4.58 -15.11
N VAL A 109 -6.74 -3.99 -14.44
CA VAL A 109 -7.95 -4.70 -13.99
C VAL A 109 -8.74 -5.27 -15.17
N GLU A 110 -8.88 -4.52 -16.28
CA GLU A 110 -9.56 -4.95 -17.50
C GLU A 110 -8.81 -6.09 -18.23
N SER A 111 -7.49 -6.16 -18.09
CA SER A 111 -6.67 -7.19 -18.72
C SER A 111 -6.88 -8.60 -18.12
N TYR A 112 -7.48 -8.69 -16.93
CA TYR A 112 -7.72 -9.95 -16.23
C TYR A 112 -9.21 -10.22 -16.07
N LYS A 113 -9.68 -11.34 -16.61
CA LYS A 113 -11.07 -11.80 -16.40
C LYS A 113 -11.25 -12.36 -14.99
N SER A 114 -12.30 -11.96 -14.32
CA SER A 114 -12.70 -12.47 -12.99
C SER A 114 -14.19 -12.21 -12.77
N PRO A 115 -14.90 -13.07 -12.00
CA PRO A 115 -16.27 -12.81 -11.59
C PRO A 115 -16.39 -11.67 -10.57
N VAL A 116 -15.29 -11.29 -9.91
CA VAL A 116 -15.28 -10.21 -8.90
C VAL A 116 -15.18 -8.86 -9.59
N PRO A 117 -16.20 -7.99 -9.51
CA PRO A 117 -16.14 -6.64 -10.05
C PRO A 117 -15.15 -5.78 -9.27
N VAL A 118 -14.45 -4.91 -10.00
CA VAL A 118 -13.54 -3.91 -9.42
C VAL A 118 -13.96 -2.54 -9.93
N GLU A 119 -14.20 -1.63 -9.01
CA GLU A 119 -14.42 -0.21 -9.28
C GLU A 119 -13.12 0.54 -9.01
N VAL A 120 -12.54 1.17 -10.04
CA VAL A 120 -11.31 1.98 -9.89
C VAL A 120 -11.67 3.44 -9.99
N THR A 121 -11.52 4.17 -8.89
CA THR A 121 -11.96 5.57 -8.73
C THR A 121 -10.77 6.49 -8.46
N GLU A 122 -10.72 7.61 -9.18
CA GLU A 122 -9.86 8.72 -8.81
C GLU A 122 -10.48 9.50 -7.66
N GLY A 123 -9.75 9.66 -6.56
CA GLY A 123 -10.27 10.37 -5.39
C GLY A 123 -9.34 10.38 -4.20
N ASP A 124 -9.63 11.29 -3.29
CA ASP A 124 -8.94 11.37 -2.01
C ASP A 124 -9.56 10.38 -1.02
N ILE A 125 -8.75 9.46 -0.53
CA ILE A 125 -9.16 8.41 0.41
C ILE A 125 -9.76 8.96 1.71
N ARG A 126 -9.44 10.21 2.07
CA ARG A 126 -10.03 10.91 3.22
C ARG A 126 -11.51 11.19 3.04
N HIS A 127 -12.01 11.25 1.80
CA HIS A 127 -13.39 11.60 1.47
C HIS A 127 -14.23 10.41 0.99
N ILE A 128 -13.65 9.24 0.79
CA ILE A 128 -14.37 8.03 0.36
C ILE A 128 -15.21 7.48 1.50
N ALA A 129 -16.47 7.17 1.25
CA ALA A 129 -17.30 6.41 2.19
C ALA A 129 -16.82 4.96 2.25
N ILE A 130 -16.69 4.43 3.46
CA ILE A 130 -16.31 3.04 3.69
C ILE A 130 -17.50 2.37 4.39
N GLU A 131 -18.10 1.40 3.72
CA GLU A 131 -19.33 0.74 4.18
C GLU A 131 -19.27 -0.74 3.84
N ASN A 132 -19.87 -1.58 4.70
CA ASN A 132 -19.98 -3.02 4.49
C ASN A 132 -18.62 -3.67 4.13
N ALA A 133 -17.54 -3.20 4.73
CA ALA A 133 -16.20 -3.66 4.42
C ALA A 133 -15.81 -4.87 5.26
N SER A 134 -15.39 -5.96 4.63
CA SER A 134 -14.74 -7.07 5.33
C SER A 134 -13.22 -6.95 5.33
N MET A 135 -12.66 -6.16 4.42
CA MET A 135 -11.22 -5.91 4.36
C MET A 135 -10.96 -4.50 3.81
N VAL A 136 -10.02 -3.81 4.44
CA VAL A 136 -9.44 -2.55 3.94
C VAL A 136 -7.92 -2.70 3.88
N VAL A 137 -7.33 -2.21 2.81
CA VAL A 137 -5.87 -2.22 2.58
C VAL A 137 -5.37 -0.79 2.45
N LEU A 138 -4.36 -0.44 3.22
CA LEU A 138 -3.49 0.72 3.09
C LEU A 138 -2.06 0.20 2.89
N ASN A 139 -1.62 0.09 1.63
CA ASN A 139 -0.33 -0.51 1.33
C ASN A 139 0.70 0.53 0.90
N PHE A 140 1.47 1.03 1.87
CA PHE A 140 2.41 2.14 1.73
C PHE A 140 1.73 3.46 1.33
N THR A 141 0.61 3.75 1.97
CA THR A 141 -0.26 4.89 1.62
C THR A 141 -0.40 5.89 2.75
N LEU A 142 -0.61 5.44 4.00
CA LEU A 142 -0.91 6.32 5.13
C LEU A 142 0.23 7.31 5.40
N GLN A 143 1.48 6.92 5.15
CA GLN A 143 2.69 7.73 5.31
C GLN A 143 2.71 9.01 4.44
N PHE A 144 1.87 9.08 3.40
CA PHE A 144 1.72 10.25 2.52
C PHE A 144 0.61 11.22 2.96
N LEU A 145 -0.14 10.88 4.00
CA LEU A 145 -1.10 11.80 4.60
C LEU A 145 -0.45 12.60 5.74
N ALA A 146 -0.95 13.82 5.94
CA ALA A 146 -0.59 14.60 7.11
C ALA A 146 -0.88 13.81 8.39
N PRO A 147 0.00 13.83 9.41
CA PRO A 147 -0.19 13.07 10.66
C PRO A 147 -1.55 13.27 11.32
N ASP A 148 -2.08 14.49 11.28
CA ASP A 148 -3.37 14.85 11.87
C ASP A 148 -4.56 14.15 11.19
N ASP A 149 -4.47 13.88 9.90
CA ASP A 149 -5.53 13.22 9.13
C ASP A 149 -5.58 11.69 9.35
N ARG A 150 -4.46 11.09 9.77
CA ARG A 150 -4.30 9.63 9.83
C ARG A 150 -5.28 8.96 10.79
N THR A 151 -5.43 9.53 11.99
CA THR A 151 -6.35 8.97 13.01
C THR A 151 -7.80 9.07 12.58
N ALA A 152 -8.20 10.16 11.93
CA ALA A 152 -9.56 10.34 11.42
C ALA A 152 -9.89 9.30 10.33
N LEU A 153 -8.95 9.05 9.40
CA LEU A 153 -9.11 8.02 8.37
C LEU A 153 -9.24 6.62 8.99
N LEU A 154 -8.37 6.26 9.96
CA LEU A 154 -8.42 4.94 10.61
C LEU A 154 -9.71 4.73 11.40
N LYS A 155 -10.26 5.78 12.06
CA LYS A 155 -11.58 5.74 12.71
C LYS A 155 -12.68 5.47 11.70
N LYS A 156 -12.67 6.14 10.55
CA LYS A 156 -13.63 5.92 9.48
C LYS A 156 -13.54 4.49 8.93
N ILE A 157 -12.33 3.96 8.75
CA ILE A 157 -12.11 2.57 8.35
C ILE A 157 -12.72 1.62 9.37
N TYR A 158 -12.41 1.82 10.65
CA TYR A 158 -12.98 0.98 11.74
C TYR A 158 -14.51 0.99 11.73
N GLN A 159 -15.12 2.16 11.57
CA GLN A 159 -16.58 2.30 11.53
C GLN A 159 -17.19 1.54 10.33
N GLY A 160 -16.57 1.64 9.16
CA GLY A 160 -17.04 0.99 7.93
C GLY A 160 -16.78 -0.50 7.83
N LEU A 161 -15.87 -1.05 8.66
CA LEU A 161 -15.61 -2.47 8.73
C LEU A 161 -16.78 -3.22 9.39
N LEU A 162 -17.11 -4.38 8.85
CA LEU A 162 -17.98 -5.37 9.48
C LEU A 162 -17.30 -5.96 10.72
N PRO A 163 -18.06 -6.49 11.70
CA PRO A 163 -17.49 -7.31 12.78
C PRO A 163 -16.63 -8.45 12.21
N GLY A 164 -15.44 -8.67 12.76
CA GLY A 164 -14.45 -9.62 12.24
C GLY A 164 -13.71 -9.14 10.99
N GLY A 165 -14.04 -7.97 10.47
CA GLY A 165 -13.34 -7.36 9.34
C GLY A 165 -11.93 -6.88 9.70
N VAL A 166 -11.08 -6.73 8.70
CA VAL A 166 -9.65 -6.47 8.91
C VAL A 166 -9.15 -5.25 8.15
N LEU A 167 -8.17 -4.57 8.76
CA LEU A 167 -7.32 -3.59 8.10
C LEU A 167 -5.92 -4.18 7.95
N VAL A 168 -5.39 -4.14 6.73
CA VAL A 168 -3.97 -4.39 6.44
C VAL A 168 -3.30 -3.03 6.21
N LEU A 169 -2.33 -2.71 7.06
CA LEU A 169 -1.59 -1.45 7.01
C LEU A 169 -0.10 -1.74 6.81
N SER A 170 0.43 -1.46 5.63
CA SER A 170 1.85 -1.60 5.33
C SER A 170 2.49 -0.23 5.23
N GLU A 171 3.62 -0.02 5.92
CA GLU A 171 4.29 1.28 6.02
C GLU A 171 5.82 1.11 6.12
N LYS A 172 6.53 2.18 5.83
CA LYS A 172 7.91 2.34 6.23
C LYS A 172 7.95 2.83 7.68
N PHE A 173 8.75 2.16 8.53
CA PHE A 173 8.84 2.49 9.94
C PHE A 173 10.05 3.37 10.26
N SER A 174 9.88 4.25 11.25
CA SER A 174 10.94 4.87 12.03
C SER A 174 11.18 4.06 13.31
N PHE A 175 12.33 4.26 13.93
CA PHE A 175 12.74 3.58 15.17
C PHE A 175 13.12 4.60 16.22
N GLU A 176 12.81 4.32 17.49
CA GLU A 176 13.21 5.16 18.62
C GLU A 176 14.70 4.95 18.98
N ASP A 177 15.21 3.73 18.78
CA ASP A 177 16.63 3.43 18.92
C ASP A 177 17.38 3.91 17.66
N GLU A 178 18.10 5.02 17.77
CA GLU A 178 18.83 5.62 16.66
C GLU A 178 19.90 4.69 16.09
N GLN A 179 20.60 3.93 16.95
CA GLN A 179 21.68 3.04 16.49
C GLN A 179 21.14 1.90 15.64
N VAL A 180 20.07 1.25 16.08
CA VAL A 180 19.40 0.19 15.30
C VAL A 180 18.70 0.76 14.09
N GLY A 181 18.07 1.94 14.24
CA GLY A 181 17.42 2.67 13.16
C GLY A 181 18.39 2.98 12.00
N ASP A 182 19.54 3.54 12.31
CA ASP A 182 20.58 3.86 11.32
C ASP A 182 21.13 2.61 10.63
N LEU A 183 21.32 1.51 11.38
CA LEU A 183 21.74 0.23 10.81
C LEU A 183 20.70 -0.28 9.80
N LEU A 184 19.42 -0.35 10.17
CA LEU A 184 18.35 -0.83 9.29
C LEU A 184 18.17 0.08 8.08
N PHE A 185 18.36 1.37 8.26
CA PHE A 185 18.33 2.33 7.16
C PHE A 185 19.50 2.12 6.19
N SER A 186 20.71 1.87 6.71
CA SER A 186 21.88 1.53 5.90
C SER A 186 21.67 0.23 5.13
N MET A 187 21.13 -0.81 5.76
CA MET A 187 20.81 -2.08 5.11
C MET A 187 19.74 -1.91 4.00
N HIS A 188 18.79 -1.00 4.18
CA HIS A 188 17.85 -0.66 3.11
C HIS A 188 18.55 0.01 1.90
N HIS A 189 19.56 0.82 2.14
CA HIS A 189 20.38 1.39 1.06
C HIS A 189 21.18 0.29 0.34
N ASP A 190 21.76 -0.66 1.09
CA ASP A 190 22.43 -1.82 0.50
C ASP A 190 21.49 -2.65 -0.38
N PHE A 191 20.23 -2.84 0.08
CA PHE A 191 19.21 -3.50 -0.73
C PHE A 191 18.94 -2.76 -2.05
N LYS A 192 18.82 -1.42 -2.03
CA LYS A 192 18.66 -0.63 -3.26
C LYS A 192 19.86 -0.78 -4.20
N ARG A 193 21.09 -0.73 -3.67
CA ARG A 193 22.33 -0.94 -4.46
C ARG A 193 22.35 -2.32 -5.09
N ALA A 194 22.02 -3.36 -4.31
CA ALA A 194 21.93 -4.73 -4.81
C ALA A 194 20.89 -4.91 -5.92
N ASN A 195 19.86 -4.07 -5.93
CA ASN A 195 18.85 -3.99 -6.99
C ASN A 195 19.21 -3.01 -8.11
N GLY A 196 20.46 -2.53 -8.19
CA GLY A 196 21.01 -1.77 -9.31
C GLY A 196 20.75 -0.27 -9.28
N TYR A 197 20.37 0.32 -8.14
CA TYR A 197 20.38 1.77 -7.98
C TYR A 197 21.77 2.31 -7.66
N SER A 198 22.17 3.38 -8.32
CA SER A 198 23.38 4.15 -8.00
C SER A 198 23.18 5.01 -6.74
N GLU A 199 24.27 5.47 -6.14
CA GLU A 199 24.24 6.41 -5.01
C GLU A 199 23.50 7.71 -5.36
N LEU A 200 23.66 8.19 -6.59
CA LEU A 200 22.98 9.38 -7.07
C LEU A 200 21.46 9.18 -7.07
N GLU A 201 20.96 8.06 -7.62
CA GLU A 201 19.53 7.75 -7.65
C GLU A 201 18.96 7.62 -6.25
N ILE A 202 19.68 6.96 -5.34
CA ILE A 202 19.27 6.80 -3.94
C ILE A 202 19.18 8.15 -3.25
N SER A 203 20.20 9.01 -3.42
CA SER A 203 20.25 10.34 -2.82
C SER A 203 19.14 11.25 -3.35
N GLN A 204 18.97 11.35 -4.67
CA GLN A 204 17.94 12.20 -5.27
C GLN A 204 16.52 11.79 -4.86
N LYS A 205 16.22 10.47 -4.88
CA LYS A 205 14.93 9.95 -4.40
C LYS A 205 14.68 10.24 -2.92
N ARG A 206 15.72 10.12 -2.08
CA ARG A 206 15.60 10.42 -0.66
C ARG A 206 15.20 11.87 -0.45
N THR A 207 15.93 12.81 -1.06
CA THR A 207 15.65 14.25 -0.93
C THR A 207 14.23 14.60 -1.36
N MET A 208 13.72 14.01 -2.45
CA MET A 208 12.35 14.30 -2.91
C MET A 208 11.27 13.69 -2.02
N LEU A 209 11.55 12.59 -1.33
CA LEU A 209 10.56 11.87 -0.52
C LEU A 209 10.53 12.31 0.95
N GLU A 210 11.60 12.96 1.46
CA GLU A 210 11.70 13.22 2.90
C GLU A 210 10.63 14.20 3.43
N ASP A 211 10.15 15.12 2.58
CA ASP A 211 9.12 16.07 2.95
C ASP A 211 7.69 15.56 2.73
N VAL A 212 7.50 14.53 1.92
CA VAL A 212 6.16 14.02 1.57
C VAL A 212 5.85 12.65 2.17
N MET A 213 6.87 11.87 2.53
CA MET A 213 6.73 10.55 3.14
C MET A 213 7.11 10.60 4.62
N LEU A 214 6.14 10.87 5.47
CA LEU A 214 6.33 11.02 6.91
C LEU A 214 6.13 9.67 7.61
N THR A 215 7.22 9.07 8.08
CA THR A 215 7.20 7.74 8.72
C THR A 215 6.88 7.83 10.21
N ASP A 216 6.22 6.80 10.73
CA ASP A 216 5.93 6.62 12.16
C ASP A 216 6.58 5.32 12.68
N SER A 217 6.75 5.21 14.00
CA SER A 217 7.16 3.96 14.63
C SER A 217 6.01 2.93 14.66
N VAL A 218 6.33 1.66 14.89
CA VAL A 218 5.33 0.60 15.08
C VAL A 218 4.43 0.94 16.27
N GLU A 219 5.00 1.48 17.35
CA GLU A 219 4.30 1.89 18.56
C GLU A 219 3.31 3.01 18.29
N THR A 220 3.72 3.99 17.46
CA THR A 220 2.84 5.08 17.02
C THR A 220 1.68 4.54 16.19
N HIS A 221 1.93 3.62 15.26
CA HIS A 221 0.87 2.99 14.48
C HIS A 221 -0.08 2.19 15.37
N LYS A 222 0.43 1.36 16.30
CA LYS A 222 -0.41 0.59 17.25
C LYS A 222 -1.25 1.53 18.13
N SER A 223 -0.67 2.59 18.67
CA SER A 223 -1.39 3.58 19.47
C SER A 223 -2.50 4.27 18.68
N ARG A 224 -2.23 4.63 17.43
CA ARG A 224 -3.21 5.25 16.53
C ARG A 224 -4.33 4.29 16.15
N LEU A 225 -4.02 3.01 15.87
CA LEU A 225 -5.01 1.97 15.60
C LEU A 225 -5.91 1.75 16.82
N LYS A 226 -5.34 1.70 18.01
CA LYS A 226 -6.11 1.61 19.26
C LYS A 226 -7.02 2.82 19.47
N ALA A 227 -6.52 4.03 19.22
CA ALA A 227 -7.32 5.25 19.28
C ALA A 227 -8.44 5.30 18.22
N ALA A 228 -8.30 4.53 17.14
CA ALA A 228 -9.33 4.37 16.12
C ALA A 228 -10.39 3.32 16.46
N GLY A 229 -10.14 2.44 17.45
CA GLY A 229 -11.06 1.41 17.93
C GLY A 229 -10.55 -0.03 17.74
N PHE A 230 -9.38 -0.25 17.12
CA PHE A 230 -8.82 -1.60 16.98
C PHE A 230 -8.12 -2.03 18.28
N GLU A 231 -8.70 -2.96 19.00
CA GLU A 231 -8.07 -3.54 20.20
C GLU A 231 -6.99 -4.59 19.85
N HIS A 232 -7.12 -5.24 18.69
CA HIS A 232 -6.21 -6.31 18.25
C HIS A 232 -5.46 -5.85 16.99
N CYS A 233 -4.16 -5.59 17.14
CA CYS A 233 -3.27 -5.33 16.01
C CYS A 233 -1.86 -5.84 16.27
N GLU A 234 -1.26 -6.49 15.26
CA GLU A 234 0.11 -6.97 15.33
C GLU A 234 0.85 -6.81 13.99
N VAL A 235 2.18 -6.71 14.10
CA VAL A 235 3.06 -6.80 12.94
C VAL A 235 3.11 -8.25 12.49
N TRP A 236 2.67 -8.54 11.27
CA TRP A 236 2.72 -9.88 10.70
C TRP A 236 3.85 -10.06 9.67
N PHE A 237 4.42 -8.95 9.18
CA PHE A 237 5.56 -8.93 8.27
C PHE A 237 6.46 -7.74 8.56
N GLN A 238 7.79 -7.97 8.55
CA GLN A 238 8.77 -6.89 8.58
C GLN A 238 10.04 -7.33 7.86
N CYS A 239 10.60 -6.42 7.06
CA CYS A 239 11.92 -6.54 6.44
C CYS A 239 12.61 -5.18 6.51
N PHE A 240 13.70 -5.11 7.29
CA PHE A 240 14.37 -3.87 7.67
C PHE A 240 13.36 -2.87 8.30
N ASN A 241 13.24 -1.71 7.69
CA ASN A 241 12.32 -0.65 8.10
C ASN A 241 11.01 -0.60 7.28
N PHE A 242 10.63 -1.70 6.63
CA PHE A 242 9.35 -1.85 5.95
C PHE A 242 8.57 -2.98 6.61
N GLY A 243 7.31 -2.74 6.91
CA GLY A 243 6.50 -3.77 7.51
C GLY A 243 5.02 -3.61 7.26
N SER A 244 4.25 -4.58 7.74
CA SER A 244 2.81 -4.63 7.61
C SER A 244 2.17 -5.08 8.90
N LEU A 245 1.14 -4.33 9.33
CA LEU A 245 0.30 -4.63 10.47
C LEU A 245 -1.03 -5.21 9.99
N LEU A 246 -1.59 -6.11 10.78
CA LEU A 246 -2.95 -6.59 10.67
C LEU A 246 -3.72 -6.11 11.90
N ALA A 247 -4.80 -5.37 11.68
CA ALA A 247 -5.72 -4.96 12.73
C ALA A 247 -7.10 -5.58 12.48
N VAL A 248 -7.73 -6.11 13.53
CA VAL A 248 -9.01 -6.82 13.45
C VAL A 248 -10.06 -6.07 14.25
N LYS A 249 -11.22 -5.83 13.64
CA LYS A 249 -12.40 -5.34 14.34
C LYS A 249 -13.05 -6.50 15.07
N GLU A 250 -13.30 -6.32 16.37
CA GLU A 250 -13.94 -7.37 17.18
C GLU A 250 -15.27 -7.82 16.59
N ASN A 251 -15.57 -9.11 16.79
CA ASN A 251 -16.91 -9.62 16.58
C ASN A 251 -17.82 -9.07 17.68
N ASN A 252 -19.02 -8.65 17.33
CA ASN A 252 -20.04 -8.40 18.35
C ASN A 252 -20.27 -9.72 19.08
N HIS A 253 -19.79 -9.81 20.31
CA HIS A 253 -20.20 -10.90 21.18
C HIS A 253 -21.66 -10.66 21.57
N ASP A 254 -22.57 -11.47 21.04
CA ASP A 254 -23.92 -11.63 21.57
C ASP A 254 -23.88 -12.30 22.96
#